data_f1db3965cc69b3b0208a0a9f247ab05e
#
_entry.id   f1db3965cc69b3b0208a0a9f247ab05e
#
_cell.length_a   1.000
_cell.length_b   1.000
_cell.length_c   1.000
_cell.angle_alpha   90.00
_cell.angle_beta   90.00
_cell.angle_gamma   90.00
#
_symmetry.space_group_name_H-M   'P 1'
#
loop_
_entity.id
_entity.type
_entity.pdbx_description
1 polymer ?
#
loop_
_entity_poly.entity_id
_entity_poly.type
_entity_poly.pdbx_seq_one_letter_code
_entity_poly.pdbx_strand_id
1 'polypeptide(L)'
;VDGKNVMPLVRDALGQMRAFVVSVRGGITKGHTGEKFTDFVNIGIGGSDLGPAMVCEALTPYVKDGVRTHFVSNVDATDIVETLKKLNPETTLFIIPSKSFTTQETMANAEAAKMWITGILGDEAIARHFVAVSGNRDAVEGFGIDRANHFPIWDWVGGRYSLWSSVGLPIALTTGMENFEAL
;
A
#
# COMPACT_ATOMS: atom_id res chain seq x y z
N VAL A 1 -22.37 -12.14 -3.54
CA VAL A 1 -22.81 -11.43 -2.34
C VAL A 1 -24.23 -10.98 -2.59
N ASP A 2 -25.15 -11.25 -1.68
CA ASP A 2 -26.58 -10.91 -1.80
C ASP A 2 -27.22 -11.31 -3.14
N GLY A 3 -26.93 -12.52 -3.61
CA GLY A 3 -27.39 -13.06 -4.89
C GLY A 3 -26.72 -12.50 -6.13
N LYS A 4 -25.76 -11.57 -6.00
CA LYS A 4 -25.01 -10.99 -7.12
C LYS A 4 -23.65 -11.67 -7.30
N ASN A 5 -23.26 -11.88 -8.56
CA ASN A 5 -21.91 -12.34 -8.88
C ASN A 5 -20.91 -11.17 -8.77
N VAL A 6 -20.04 -11.20 -7.76
CA VAL A 6 -19.00 -10.17 -7.52
C VAL A 6 -17.64 -10.51 -8.15
N MET A 7 -17.50 -11.68 -8.78
CA MET A 7 -16.23 -12.10 -9.38
C MET A 7 -15.68 -11.15 -10.46
N PRO A 8 -16.49 -10.47 -11.28
CA PRO A 8 -15.97 -9.45 -12.19
C PRO A 8 -15.21 -8.34 -11.45
N LEU A 9 -15.78 -7.80 -10.36
CA LEU A 9 -15.13 -6.77 -9.54
C LEU A 9 -13.80 -7.25 -8.93
N VAL A 10 -13.77 -8.50 -8.46
CA VAL A 10 -12.54 -9.11 -7.91
C VAL A 10 -11.46 -9.22 -8.99
N ARG A 11 -11.83 -9.69 -10.19
CA ARG A 11 -10.87 -9.82 -11.31
C ARG A 11 -10.34 -8.47 -11.79
N ASP A 12 -11.20 -7.47 -11.83
CA ASP A 12 -10.81 -6.10 -12.21
C ASP A 12 -9.81 -5.53 -11.20
N ALA A 13 -10.05 -5.70 -9.89
CA ALA A 13 -9.13 -5.26 -8.84
C ALA A 13 -7.79 -5.99 -8.91
N LEU A 14 -7.79 -7.31 -9.10
CA LEU A 14 -6.56 -8.09 -9.28
C LEU A 14 -5.81 -7.69 -10.55
N GLY A 15 -6.54 -7.40 -11.64
CA GLY A 15 -5.96 -6.87 -12.88
C GLY A 15 -5.29 -5.52 -12.69
N GLN A 16 -5.92 -4.60 -11.95
CA GLN A 16 -5.35 -3.31 -11.59
C GLN A 16 -4.08 -3.48 -10.73
N MET A 17 -4.13 -4.33 -9.71
CA MET A 17 -2.97 -4.66 -8.88
C MET A 17 -1.81 -5.21 -9.72
N ARG A 18 -2.10 -6.16 -10.61
CA ARG A 18 -1.09 -6.78 -11.49
C ARG A 18 -0.41 -5.73 -12.36
N ALA A 19 -1.18 -4.87 -13.02
CA ALA A 19 -0.63 -3.81 -13.86
C ALA A 19 0.27 -2.86 -13.06
N PHE A 20 -0.16 -2.45 -11.88
CA PHE A 20 0.60 -1.59 -10.99
C PHE A 20 1.89 -2.26 -10.49
N VAL A 21 1.79 -3.48 -9.96
CA VAL A 21 2.94 -4.25 -9.45
C VAL A 21 4.00 -4.47 -10.54
N VAL A 22 3.58 -4.87 -11.75
CA VAL A 22 4.49 -5.07 -12.88
C VAL A 22 5.18 -3.75 -13.25
N SER A 23 4.43 -2.64 -13.28
CA SER A 23 4.96 -1.32 -13.61
C SER A 23 5.98 -0.81 -12.57
N VAL A 24 5.66 -0.94 -11.27
CA VAL A 24 6.56 -0.54 -10.17
C VAL A 24 7.82 -1.40 -10.15
N ARG A 25 7.67 -2.73 -10.13
CA ARG A 25 8.80 -3.67 -10.07
C ARG A 25 9.67 -3.62 -11.33
N GLY A 26 9.08 -3.29 -12.48
CA GLY A 26 9.77 -3.05 -13.74
C GLY A 26 10.49 -1.70 -13.80
N GLY A 27 10.21 -0.78 -12.86
CA GLY A 27 10.77 0.57 -12.82
C GLY A 27 10.19 1.49 -13.91
N ILE A 28 8.98 1.21 -14.38
CA ILE A 28 8.20 2.09 -15.27
C ILE A 28 7.53 3.17 -14.40
N THR A 29 6.81 2.75 -13.35
CA THR A 29 6.31 3.65 -12.32
C THR A 29 7.45 3.98 -11.36
N LYS A 30 7.67 5.28 -11.16
CA LYS A 30 8.80 5.84 -10.43
C LYS A 30 8.34 6.94 -9.47
N GLY A 31 9.18 7.24 -8.48
CA GLY A 31 9.01 8.37 -7.58
C GLY A 31 9.02 9.72 -8.29
N HIS A 32 8.80 10.77 -7.54
CA HIS A 32 8.70 12.16 -8.04
C HIS A 32 9.97 12.60 -8.75
N THR A 33 11.13 12.22 -8.26
CA THR A 33 12.45 12.54 -8.85
C THR A 33 12.86 11.63 -10.00
N GLY A 34 12.04 10.64 -10.35
CA GLY A 34 12.34 9.66 -11.39
C GLY A 34 13.13 8.44 -10.92
N GLU A 35 13.37 8.30 -9.62
CA GLU A 35 14.02 7.14 -9.03
C GLU A 35 13.03 5.95 -8.91
N LYS A 36 13.56 4.73 -8.96
CA LYS A 36 12.78 3.50 -8.76
C LYS A 36 12.48 3.31 -7.29
N PHE A 37 11.29 2.80 -6.99
CA PHE A 37 10.95 2.42 -5.63
C PHE A 37 11.72 1.19 -5.17
N THR A 38 12.31 1.28 -3.99
CA THR A 38 13.02 0.20 -3.30
C THR A 38 12.40 -0.11 -1.95
N ASP A 39 11.68 0.84 -1.37
CA ASP A 39 11.06 0.73 -0.07
C ASP A 39 9.55 0.87 -0.16
N PHE A 40 8.83 -0.13 0.34
CA PHE A 40 7.38 -0.14 0.43
C PHE A 40 6.97 -0.05 1.89
N VAL A 41 6.24 0.98 2.28
CA VAL A 41 5.79 1.20 3.66
C VAL A 41 4.29 0.99 3.73
N ASN A 42 3.84 -0.06 4.41
CA ASN A 42 2.44 -0.33 4.67
C ASN A 42 2.02 0.35 5.97
N ILE A 43 1.05 1.27 5.90
CA ILE A 43 0.50 1.97 7.05
C ILE A 43 -0.93 1.48 7.29
N GLY A 44 -1.10 0.51 8.17
CA GLY A 44 -2.40 -0.12 8.41
C GLY A 44 -2.47 -0.72 9.81
N ILE A 45 -3.68 -1.08 10.25
CA ILE A 45 -3.94 -1.66 11.57
C ILE A 45 -4.80 -2.91 11.44
N GLY A 46 -4.58 -3.87 12.35
CA GLY A 46 -5.35 -5.11 12.41
C GLY A 46 -5.21 -5.92 11.12
N GLY A 47 -6.31 -6.21 10.43
CA GLY A 47 -6.28 -6.99 9.19
C GLY A 47 -5.53 -6.32 8.04
N SER A 48 -5.38 -5.01 8.09
CA SER A 48 -4.61 -4.23 7.10
C SER A 48 -3.09 -4.26 7.35
N ASP A 49 -2.66 -4.86 8.45
CA ASP A 49 -1.25 -5.00 8.85
C ASP A 49 -0.85 -6.48 9.01
N LEU A 50 -1.50 -7.18 9.95
CA LEU A 50 -1.05 -8.48 10.46
C LEU A 50 -0.90 -9.55 9.36
N GLY A 51 -1.89 -9.67 8.47
CA GLY A 51 -1.84 -10.63 7.37
C GLY A 51 -0.69 -10.33 6.39
N PRO A 52 -0.65 -9.12 5.82
CA PRO A 52 0.44 -8.71 4.94
C PRO A 52 1.83 -8.80 5.58
N ALA A 53 2.00 -8.35 6.84
CA ALA A 53 3.28 -8.42 7.55
C ALA A 53 3.75 -9.86 7.72
N MET A 54 2.87 -10.74 8.20
CA MET A 54 3.16 -12.17 8.38
C MET A 54 3.60 -12.82 7.06
N VAL A 55 2.90 -12.54 5.97
CA VAL A 55 3.20 -13.17 4.67
C VAL A 55 4.49 -12.61 4.07
N CYS A 56 4.73 -11.30 4.15
CA CYS A 56 6.00 -10.73 3.70
C CYS A 56 7.19 -11.32 4.44
N GLU A 57 7.09 -11.53 5.75
CA GLU A 57 8.13 -12.18 6.56
C GLU A 57 8.32 -13.64 6.15
N ALA A 58 7.23 -14.41 6.04
CA ALA A 58 7.28 -15.82 5.67
C ALA A 58 7.84 -16.05 4.25
N LEU A 59 7.60 -15.11 3.33
CA LEU A 59 8.05 -15.19 1.94
C LEU A 59 9.35 -14.43 1.67
N THR A 60 10.12 -14.08 2.70
CA THR A 60 11.44 -13.43 2.55
C THR A 60 12.35 -14.08 1.49
N PRO A 61 12.42 -15.42 1.34
CA PRO A 61 13.23 -16.05 0.30
C PRO A 61 12.81 -15.72 -1.14
N TYR A 62 11.62 -15.20 -1.36
CA TYR A 62 11.08 -14.82 -2.67
C TYR A 62 11.14 -13.31 -2.94
N VAL A 63 11.70 -12.54 -2.02
CA VAL A 63 11.87 -11.09 -2.16
C VAL A 63 12.93 -10.80 -3.20
N LYS A 64 12.64 -9.85 -4.10
CA LYS A 64 13.62 -9.38 -5.08
C LYS A 64 14.73 -8.59 -4.41
N ASP A 65 15.96 -8.80 -4.81
CA ASP A 65 17.11 -8.04 -4.31
C ASP A 65 16.89 -6.52 -4.44
N GLY A 66 17.23 -5.81 -3.36
CA GLY A 66 17.10 -4.35 -3.28
C GLY A 66 15.67 -3.87 -2.97
N VAL A 67 14.70 -4.75 -2.74
CA VAL A 67 13.34 -4.41 -2.28
C VAL A 67 13.24 -4.63 -0.77
N ARG A 68 12.66 -3.67 -0.06
CA ARG A 68 12.39 -3.75 1.38
C ARG A 68 10.94 -3.36 1.66
N THR A 69 10.33 -4.04 2.60
CA THR A 69 8.95 -3.75 3.03
C THR A 69 8.96 -3.44 4.52
N HIS A 70 8.26 -2.39 4.87
CA HIS A 70 8.14 -1.88 6.24
C HIS A 70 6.66 -1.84 6.62
N PHE A 71 6.36 -2.11 7.87
CA PHE A 71 5.01 -2.10 8.40
C PHE A 71 4.92 -1.13 9.57
N VAL A 72 3.97 -0.21 9.51
CA VAL A 72 3.69 0.78 10.56
C VAL A 72 2.25 0.57 11.00
N SER A 73 2.08 0.06 12.22
CA SER A 73 0.78 -0.35 12.74
C SER A 73 0.48 0.22 14.14
N ASN A 74 1.40 0.94 14.72
CA ASN A 74 1.22 1.57 16.03
C ASN A 74 0.96 3.06 15.88
N VAL A 75 0.03 3.60 16.69
CA VAL A 75 -0.24 5.04 16.76
C VAL A 75 0.87 5.82 17.50
N ASP A 76 1.71 5.13 18.27
CA ASP A 76 2.88 5.76 18.89
C ASP A 76 3.80 6.31 17.78
N ALA A 77 4.07 7.60 17.86
CA ALA A 77 4.88 8.31 16.87
C ALA A 77 6.29 7.73 16.69
N THR A 78 6.80 6.99 17.68
CA THR A 78 8.10 6.31 17.60
C THR A 78 8.12 5.32 16.44
N ASP A 79 7.05 4.58 16.20
CA ASP A 79 6.97 3.55 15.15
C ASP A 79 7.21 4.15 13.75
N ILE A 80 6.43 5.18 13.39
CA ILE A 80 6.59 5.85 12.09
C ILE A 80 7.91 6.61 12.00
N VAL A 81 8.33 7.32 13.04
CA VAL A 81 9.55 8.13 13.04
C VAL A 81 10.79 7.25 12.87
N GLU A 82 10.91 6.14 13.62
CA GLU A 82 12.06 5.22 13.50
C GLU A 82 12.07 4.48 12.16
N THR A 83 10.91 4.27 11.56
CA THR A 83 10.81 3.75 10.19
C THR A 83 11.33 4.76 9.19
N LEU A 84 10.82 6.00 9.20
CA LEU A 84 11.18 7.05 8.25
C LEU A 84 12.68 7.41 8.27
N LYS A 85 13.34 7.35 9.44
CA LYS A 85 14.79 7.61 9.56
C LYS A 85 15.65 6.68 8.70
N LYS A 86 15.16 5.51 8.35
CA LYS A 86 15.89 4.48 7.58
C LYS A 86 15.64 4.55 6.08
N LEU A 87 14.76 5.44 5.65
CA LEU A 87 14.25 5.49 4.29
C LEU A 87 14.83 6.67 3.49
N ASN A 88 14.91 6.48 2.17
CA ASN A 88 15.14 7.57 1.23
C ASN A 88 13.78 8.01 0.66
N PRO A 89 13.37 9.28 0.81
CA PRO A 89 12.09 9.77 0.31
C PRO A 89 11.93 9.58 -1.21
N GLU A 90 12.99 9.68 -1.99
CA GLU A 90 12.94 9.54 -3.45
C GLU A 90 12.56 8.13 -3.92
N THR A 91 12.84 7.11 -3.10
CA THR A 91 12.66 5.69 -3.45
C THR A 91 11.60 4.98 -2.59
N THR A 92 10.83 5.72 -1.78
CA THR A 92 9.83 5.18 -0.86
C THR A 92 8.42 5.33 -1.42
N LEU A 93 7.64 4.23 -1.42
CA LEU A 93 6.21 4.20 -1.75
C LEU A 93 5.41 3.83 -0.49
N PHE A 94 4.44 4.66 -0.13
CA PHE A 94 3.52 4.41 0.98
C PHE A 94 2.23 3.74 0.49
N ILE A 95 1.78 2.72 1.22
CA ILE A 95 0.54 1.99 0.97
C ILE A 95 -0.35 2.21 2.19
N ILE A 96 -1.56 2.75 1.98
CA ILE A 96 -2.50 3.05 3.06
C ILE A 96 -3.75 2.17 2.91
N PRO A 97 -3.76 0.95 3.48
CA PRO A 97 -4.94 0.11 3.48
C PRO A 97 -5.86 0.49 4.66
N SER A 98 -6.95 1.18 4.35
CA SER A 98 -7.99 1.51 5.32
C SER A 98 -9.35 1.51 4.62
N LYS A 99 -10.23 0.56 4.98
CA LYS A 99 -11.52 0.37 4.30
C LYS A 99 -12.35 1.66 4.26
N SER A 100 -12.49 2.36 5.38
CA SER A 100 -13.21 3.63 5.49
C SER A 100 -12.36 4.85 5.18
N PHE A 101 -11.03 4.70 5.19
CA PHE A 101 -10.04 5.79 5.14
C PHE A 101 -10.24 6.84 6.25
N THR A 102 -10.70 6.39 7.43
CA THR A 102 -11.01 7.23 8.60
C THR A 102 -10.47 6.65 9.91
N THR A 103 -9.75 5.51 9.86
CA THR A 103 -9.14 4.90 11.05
C THR A 103 -8.10 5.86 11.61
N GLN A 104 -8.31 6.36 12.83
CA GLN A 104 -7.55 7.46 13.40
C GLN A 104 -6.05 7.18 13.44
N GLU A 105 -5.64 6.00 13.88
CA GLU A 105 -4.25 5.60 13.99
C GLU A 105 -3.58 5.51 12.60
N THR A 106 -4.28 4.92 11.63
CA THR A 106 -3.80 4.84 10.24
C THR A 106 -3.62 6.24 9.65
N MET A 107 -4.60 7.12 9.85
CA MET A 107 -4.55 8.47 9.31
C MET A 107 -3.48 9.33 9.98
N ALA A 108 -3.27 9.19 11.29
CA ALA A 108 -2.20 9.89 12.00
C ALA A 108 -0.81 9.54 11.42
N ASN A 109 -0.54 8.25 11.21
CA ASN A 109 0.71 7.79 10.61
C ASN A 109 0.83 8.19 9.13
N ALA A 110 -0.28 8.13 8.37
CA ALA A 110 -0.30 8.54 6.97
C ALA A 110 -0.01 10.05 6.80
N GLU A 111 -0.58 10.90 7.66
CA GLU A 111 -0.29 12.34 7.67
C GLU A 111 1.17 12.63 8.08
N ALA A 112 1.74 11.89 9.03
CA ALA A 112 3.16 12.02 9.37
C ALA A 112 4.07 11.65 8.18
N ALA A 113 3.75 10.55 7.46
CA ALA A 113 4.45 10.16 6.25
C ALA A 113 4.30 11.21 5.13
N LYS A 114 3.09 11.79 4.99
CA LYS A 114 2.81 12.86 4.04
C LYS A 114 3.65 14.10 4.33
N MET A 115 3.66 14.57 5.59
CA MET A 115 4.49 15.70 5.99
C MET A 115 5.98 15.46 5.72
N TRP A 116 6.46 14.23 5.96
CA TRP A 116 7.84 13.86 5.69
C TRP A 116 8.18 13.93 4.19
N ILE A 117 7.34 13.36 3.31
CA ILE A 117 7.54 13.42 1.86
C ILE A 117 7.46 14.85 1.35
N THR A 118 6.40 15.59 1.74
CA THR A 118 6.18 16.96 1.21
C THR A 118 7.24 17.95 1.70
N GLY A 119 7.73 17.76 2.93
CA GLY A 119 8.82 18.57 3.49
C GLY A 119 10.15 18.44 2.72
N ILE A 120 10.35 17.35 1.97
CA ILE A 120 11.59 17.08 1.24
C ILE A 120 11.40 17.24 -0.28
N LEU A 121 10.30 16.69 -0.83
CA LEU A 121 10.06 16.59 -2.27
C LEU A 121 8.98 17.56 -2.79
N GLY A 122 8.25 18.24 -1.90
CA GLY A 122 7.13 19.11 -2.26
C GLY A 122 5.79 18.39 -2.36
N ASP A 123 4.70 19.15 -2.40
CA ASP A 123 3.33 18.63 -2.36
C ASP A 123 2.95 17.75 -3.56
N GLU A 124 3.52 18.01 -4.72
CA GLU A 124 3.28 17.23 -5.93
C GLU A 124 3.77 15.77 -5.83
N ALA A 125 4.66 15.49 -4.87
CA ALA A 125 5.17 14.13 -4.65
C ALA A 125 4.08 13.17 -4.13
N ILE A 126 3.02 13.67 -3.47
CA ILE A 126 1.95 12.85 -2.91
C ILE A 126 1.34 11.93 -3.98
N ALA A 127 1.00 12.48 -5.14
CA ALA A 127 0.38 11.74 -6.24
C ALA A 127 1.23 10.56 -6.74
N ARG A 128 2.53 10.57 -6.51
CA ARG A 128 3.46 9.51 -6.97
C ARG A 128 3.91 8.57 -5.86
N HIS A 129 3.96 9.05 -4.61
CA HIS A 129 4.53 8.31 -3.48
C HIS A 129 3.49 7.66 -2.58
N PHE A 130 2.20 7.85 -2.86
CA PHE A 130 1.12 7.25 -2.07
C PHE A 130 0.16 6.45 -2.93
N VAL A 131 -0.23 5.29 -2.41
CA VAL A 131 -1.33 4.49 -2.92
C VAL A 131 -2.27 4.14 -1.77
N ALA A 132 -3.55 3.99 -2.06
CA ALA A 132 -4.55 3.65 -1.05
C ALA A 132 -5.31 2.37 -1.43
N VAL A 133 -5.66 1.59 -0.41
CA VAL A 133 -6.62 0.50 -0.52
C VAL A 133 -7.83 0.86 0.32
N SER A 134 -8.94 1.25 -0.33
CA SER A 134 -10.10 1.77 0.39
C SER A 134 -11.40 1.56 -0.36
N GLY A 135 -12.52 1.54 0.37
CA GLY A 135 -13.87 1.67 -0.18
C GLY A 135 -14.32 3.14 -0.32
N ASN A 136 -13.58 4.08 0.30
CA ASN A 136 -13.93 5.50 0.37
C ASN A 136 -13.06 6.34 -0.58
N ARG A 137 -13.49 6.40 -1.85
CA ARG A 137 -12.75 7.13 -2.90
C ARG A 137 -12.61 8.61 -2.59
N ASP A 138 -13.65 9.26 -2.11
CA ASP A 138 -13.65 10.71 -1.89
C ASP A 138 -12.64 11.09 -0.80
N ALA A 139 -12.53 10.30 0.26
CA ALA A 139 -11.53 10.53 1.31
C ALA A 139 -10.09 10.30 0.79
N VAL A 140 -9.88 9.32 -0.08
CA VAL A 140 -8.59 9.05 -0.72
C VAL A 140 -8.17 10.22 -1.62
N GLU A 141 -9.07 10.74 -2.45
CA GLU A 141 -8.82 11.91 -3.29
C GLU A 141 -8.58 13.17 -2.44
N GLY A 142 -9.35 13.33 -1.35
CA GLY A 142 -9.16 14.43 -0.40
C GLY A 142 -7.80 14.41 0.31
N PHE A 143 -7.18 13.24 0.49
CA PHE A 143 -5.82 13.11 0.99
C PHE A 143 -4.76 13.56 -0.03
N GLY A 144 -5.09 13.58 -1.32
CA GLY A 144 -4.21 13.95 -2.43
C GLY A 144 -3.68 12.77 -3.25
N ILE A 145 -4.19 11.56 -3.00
CA ILE A 145 -3.81 10.35 -3.76
C ILE A 145 -4.56 10.34 -5.10
N ASP A 146 -3.82 10.12 -6.19
CA ASP A 146 -4.39 10.01 -7.53
C ASP A 146 -5.36 8.82 -7.63
N ARG A 147 -6.41 8.98 -8.42
CA ARG A 147 -7.40 7.91 -8.71
C ARG A 147 -6.77 6.64 -9.25
N ALA A 148 -5.73 6.76 -10.05
CA ALA A 148 -5.00 5.62 -10.61
C ALA A 148 -4.28 4.80 -9.52
N ASN A 149 -3.99 5.42 -8.37
CA ASN A 149 -3.32 4.84 -7.21
C ASN A 149 -4.31 4.39 -6.11
N HIS A 150 -5.61 4.38 -6.41
CA HIS A 150 -6.65 3.88 -5.51
C HIS A 150 -7.07 2.47 -5.91
N PHE A 151 -6.90 1.51 -4.99
CA PHE A 151 -7.29 0.11 -5.13
C PHE A 151 -8.55 -0.16 -4.32
N PRO A 152 -9.59 -0.77 -4.91
CA PRO A 152 -10.86 -0.97 -4.23
C PRO A 152 -10.78 -2.10 -3.19
N ILE A 153 -11.55 -1.93 -2.13
CA ILE A 153 -11.93 -2.98 -1.19
C ILE A 153 -13.41 -2.77 -0.82
N TRP A 154 -14.14 -3.84 -0.59
CA TRP A 154 -15.57 -3.81 -0.36
C TRP A 154 -15.93 -4.23 1.07
N ASP A 155 -17.12 -3.83 1.53
CA ASP A 155 -17.60 -4.13 2.89
C ASP A 155 -17.75 -5.62 3.17
N TRP A 156 -18.03 -6.41 2.14
CA TRP A 156 -18.12 -7.86 2.25
C TRP A 156 -16.77 -8.57 2.39
N VAL A 157 -15.65 -7.85 2.29
CA VAL A 157 -14.31 -8.38 2.59
C VAL A 157 -14.01 -8.17 4.07
N GLY A 158 -13.98 -9.27 4.84
CA GLY A 158 -13.65 -9.22 6.27
C GLY A 158 -12.17 -8.87 6.50
N GLY A 159 -11.87 -8.07 7.53
CA GLY A 159 -10.51 -7.58 7.80
C GLY A 159 -9.47 -8.70 7.90
N ARG A 160 -9.72 -9.73 8.72
CA ARG A 160 -8.79 -10.87 8.91
C ARG A 160 -8.64 -11.79 7.69
N TYR A 161 -9.52 -11.66 6.69
CA TYR A 161 -9.48 -12.41 5.44
C TYR A 161 -9.08 -11.54 4.25
N SER A 162 -8.61 -10.29 4.50
CA SER A 162 -8.41 -9.30 3.44
C SER A 162 -7.08 -9.43 2.71
N LEU A 163 -6.13 -10.22 3.21
CA LEU A 163 -4.80 -10.30 2.61
C LEU A 163 -4.80 -10.78 1.14
N TRP A 164 -5.81 -11.55 0.72
CA TRP A 164 -5.98 -11.99 -0.68
C TRP A 164 -6.71 -10.97 -1.58
N SER A 165 -7.12 -9.84 -1.00
CA SER A 165 -7.70 -8.70 -1.72
C SER A 165 -6.62 -7.67 -2.06
N SER A 166 -7.04 -6.46 -2.45
CA SER A 166 -6.13 -5.32 -2.67
C SER A 166 -5.28 -4.97 -1.43
N VAL A 167 -5.68 -5.40 -0.22
CA VAL A 167 -4.87 -5.26 1.01
C VAL A 167 -3.54 -6.02 0.91
N GLY A 168 -3.47 -7.07 0.09
CA GLY A 168 -2.22 -7.80 -0.18
C GLY A 168 -1.25 -7.10 -1.13
N LEU A 169 -1.51 -5.86 -1.53
CA LEU A 169 -0.62 -5.09 -2.41
C LEU A 169 0.84 -5.05 -1.93
N PRO A 170 1.17 -4.87 -0.63
CA PRO A 170 2.55 -4.93 -0.17
C PRO A 170 3.20 -6.30 -0.40
N ILE A 171 2.45 -7.41 -0.27
CA ILE A 171 2.94 -8.76 -0.58
C ILE A 171 3.30 -8.85 -2.06
N ALA A 172 2.38 -8.44 -2.94
CA ALA A 172 2.59 -8.50 -4.39
C ALA A 172 3.73 -7.60 -4.86
N LEU A 173 3.92 -6.42 -4.27
CA LEU A 173 5.07 -5.54 -4.55
C LEU A 173 6.39 -6.18 -4.11
N THR A 174 6.40 -6.87 -2.99
CA THR A 174 7.60 -7.49 -2.39
C THR A 174 8.00 -8.76 -3.14
N THR A 175 7.07 -9.70 -3.33
CA THR A 175 7.37 -11.04 -3.85
C THR A 175 7.05 -11.22 -5.34
N GLY A 176 6.29 -10.32 -5.92
CA GLY A 176 5.75 -10.40 -7.28
C GLY A 176 4.31 -10.92 -7.32
N MET A 177 3.60 -10.54 -8.39
CA MET A 177 2.18 -10.87 -8.54
C MET A 177 1.95 -12.38 -8.69
N GLU A 178 2.87 -13.11 -9.31
CA GLU A 178 2.77 -14.56 -9.48
C GLU A 178 2.80 -15.31 -8.15
N ASN A 179 3.71 -14.91 -7.25
CA ASN A 179 3.77 -15.49 -5.91
C ASN A 179 2.56 -15.09 -5.07
N PHE A 180 2.06 -13.88 -5.22
CA PHE A 180 0.84 -13.43 -4.55
C PHE A 180 -0.40 -14.22 -4.99
N GLU A 181 -0.53 -14.54 -6.27
CA GLU A 181 -1.66 -15.32 -6.76
C GLU A 181 -1.56 -16.82 -6.45
N ALA A 182 -0.36 -17.30 -6.13
CA ALA A 182 -0.14 -18.68 -5.71
C ALA A 182 -0.46 -18.95 -4.23
N LEU A 183 -0.67 -17.88 -3.42
CA LEU A 183 -1.13 -17.95 -2.03
C LEU A 183 -2.60 -18.35 -1.94
#